data_d21873d0519c20f1ac2f4b7ae66548f0
#
_entry.id   d21873d0519c20f1ac2f4b7ae66548f0
#
_cell.length_a   1.000
_cell.length_b   1.000
_cell.length_c   1.000
_cell.angle_alpha   90.00
_cell.angle_beta   90.00
_cell.angle_gamma   90.00
#
_symmetry.space_group_name_H-M   'P 1'
#
loop_
_entity.id
_entity.type
_entity.pdbx_description
1 polymer ?
#
loop_
_entity_poly.entity_id
_entity_poly.type
_entity_poly.pdbx_seq_one_letter_code
_entity_poly.pdbx_strand_id
1 'polypeptide(L)'
;GTFTAKVDRNNFSGMQGTVVARVTNSGVGQAIAISGGTEQSENLQIILTSFDGEGSYDLNFVNIGTYSFLPDPSNPDPNTVVVYSTVGTGQGNNGTLNISSYDGNTIKGTFNFTGYNLNNTSESVSVTDGQFNIEVTNQ
;
A
#
# COMPACT_ATOMS: atom_id res chain seq x y z
N GLY A 1 8.81 10.01 8.32
CA GLY A 1 7.80 10.10 7.27
C GLY A 1 6.39 9.89 7.77
N THR A 2 5.45 10.22 6.93
CA THR A 2 4.03 10.07 7.24
C THR A 2 3.35 9.18 6.21
N PHE A 3 2.36 8.44 6.67
CA PHE A 3 1.56 7.56 5.83
C PHE A 3 0.20 7.43 6.50
N THR A 4 -0.82 8.04 5.92
CA THR A 4 -2.17 8.06 6.50
C THR A 4 -3.21 7.72 5.44
N ALA A 5 -4.34 7.21 5.88
CA ALA A 5 -5.46 6.88 5.00
C ALA A 5 -6.72 6.68 5.83
N LYS A 6 -7.79 6.30 5.16
CA LYS A 6 -9.02 5.79 5.79
C LYS A 6 -9.32 4.42 5.22
N VAL A 7 -9.55 3.46 6.10
CA VAL A 7 -9.93 2.10 5.74
C VAL A 7 -11.38 1.92 6.16
N ASP A 8 -12.29 1.80 5.20
CA ASP A 8 -13.74 1.78 5.46
C ASP A 8 -14.15 2.91 6.40
N ARG A 9 -13.64 4.12 6.15
CA ARG A 9 -13.90 5.36 6.90
C ARG A 9 -13.19 5.44 8.27
N ASN A 10 -12.44 4.41 8.67
CA ASN A 10 -11.66 4.44 9.92
C ASN A 10 -10.27 4.99 9.64
N ASN A 11 -9.79 5.83 10.52
CA ASN A 11 -8.47 6.44 10.35
C ASN A 11 -7.38 5.39 10.48
N PHE A 12 -6.42 5.46 9.57
CA PHE A 12 -5.20 4.69 9.57
C PHE A 12 -4.02 5.65 9.60
N SER A 13 -3.12 5.49 10.55
CA SER A 13 -1.91 6.30 10.62
C SER A 13 -0.72 5.39 10.84
N GLY A 14 0.20 5.36 9.89
CA GLY A 14 1.40 4.55 9.99
C GLY A 14 2.24 4.95 11.19
N MET A 15 2.59 3.95 12.00
CA MET A 15 3.41 4.13 13.18
C MET A 15 4.85 4.40 12.77
N GLN A 16 5.50 5.32 13.47
CA GLN A 16 6.90 5.63 13.21
C GLN A 16 7.75 4.36 13.30
N GLY A 17 8.67 4.20 12.37
CA GLY A 17 9.47 2.98 12.26
C GLY A 17 8.88 1.94 11.33
N THR A 18 7.56 2.02 11.03
CA THR A 18 6.92 1.13 10.06
C THR A 18 6.74 1.79 8.70
N VAL A 19 6.84 3.12 8.63
CA VAL A 19 6.59 3.87 7.40
C VAL A 19 7.86 3.80 6.54
N VAL A 20 7.74 3.18 5.37
CA VAL A 20 8.89 2.86 4.52
C VAL A 20 8.52 3.10 3.05
N ALA A 21 9.46 3.66 2.31
CA ALA A 21 9.43 3.68 0.85
C ALA A 21 10.77 3.17 0.35
N ARG A 22 10.78 2.05 -0.33
CA ARG A 22 12.01 1.40 -0.79
C ARG A 22 11.99 1.26 -2.31
N VAL A 23 13.02 1.80 -2.95
CA VAL A 23 13.22 1.66 -4.38
C VAL A 23 14.24 0.55 -4.61
N THR A 24 13.90 -0.36 -5.51
CA THR A 24 14.78 -1.46 -5.90
C THR A 24 15.08 -1.33 -7.38
N ASN A 25 16.37 -1.40 -7.72
CA ASN A 25 16.80 -1.37 -9.12
C ASN A 25 17.00 -2.79 -9.61
N SER A 26 16.42 -3.08 -10.78
CA SER A 26 16.69 -4.33 -11.48
C SER A 26 17.34 -4.01 -12.81
N GLY A 27 17.82 -5.01 -13.53
CA GLY A 27 18.42 -4.79 -14.85
C GLY A 27 17.43 -4.27 -15.89
N VAL A 28 16.14 -4.24 -15.61
CA VAL A 28 15.09 -3.83 -16.55
C VAL A 28 14.29 -2.64 -16.06
N GLY A 29 14.66 -2.02 -14.93
CA GLY A 29 13.95 -0.86 -14.42
C GLY A 29 13.94 -0.79 -12.91
N GLN A 30 12.96 -0.06 -12.37
CA GLN A 30 12.83 0.14 -10.93
C GLN A 30 11.47 -0.34 -10.46
N ALA A 31 11.44 -0.80 -9.21
CA ALA A 31 10.22 -1.08 -8.47
C ALA A 31 10.24 -0.26 -7.19
N ILE A 32 9.06 0.03 -6.65
CA ILE A 32 8.98 0.71 -5.35
C ILE A 32 7.92 0.03 -4.48
N ALA A 33 8.24 -0.09 -3.19
CA ALA A 33 7.30 -0.55 -2.18
C ALA A 33 7.13 0.56 -1.14
N ILE A 34 5.88 0.94 -0.90
CA ILE A 34 5.52 1.98 0.05
C ILE A 34 4.59 1.34 1.08
N SER A 35 4.90 1.47 2.36
CA SER A 35 4.09 0.80 3.37
C SER A 35 4.08 1.54 4.70
N GLY A 36 3.06 1.25 5.49
CA GLY A 36 2.96 1.69 6.88
C GLY A 36 2.10 0.71 7.66
N GLY A 37 2.40 0.54 8.93
CA GLY A 37 1.67 -0.34 9.82
C GLY A 37 1.24 0.35 11.10
N THR A 38 0.31 -0.27 11.84
CA THR A 38 -0.19 0.26 13.10
C THR A 38 0.09 -0.71 14.25
N GLU A 39 -0.09 -0.22 15.48
CA GLU A 39 0.02 -1.06 16.67
C GLU A 39 -1.07 -2.12 16.73
N GLN A 40 -2.14 -1.96 15.95
CA GLN A 40 -3.23 -2.92 15.89
C GLN A 40 -2.98 -4.03 14.86
N SER A 41 -1.74 -4.19 14.43
CA SER A 41 -1.33 -5.19 13.43
C SER A 41 -1.97 -4.97 12.06
N GLU A 42 -2.34 -3.74 11.75
CA GLU A 42 -2.79 -3.37 10.41
C GLU A 42 -1.60 -2.95 9.55
N ASN A 43 -1.66 -3.25 8.27
CA ASN A 43 -0.63 -2.83 7.32
C ASN A 43 -1.26 -2.42 6.01
N LEU A 44 -0.82 -1.28 5.49
CA LEU A 44 -1.12 -0.85 4.12
C LEU A 44 0.17 -0.87 3.33
N GLN A 45 0.12 -1.42 2.12
CA GLN A 45 1.29 -1.51 1.27
C GLN A 45 0.89 -1.28 -0.18
N ILE A 46 1.74 -0.55 -0.91
CA ILE A 46 1.57 -0.36 -2.34
C ILE A 46 2.88 -0.74 -3.01
N ILE A 47 2.79 -1.58 -4.02
CA ILE A 47 3.94 -2.02 -4.80
C ILE A 47 3.73 -1.63 -6.25
N LEU A 48 4.66 -0.85 -6.79
CA LEU A 48 4.72 -0.55 -8.22
C LEU A 48 5.84 -1.38 -8.82
N THR A 49 5.52 -2.23 -9.77
CA THR A 49 6.51 -3.10 -10.41
C THR A 49 7.28 -2.38 -11.51
N SER A 50 6.72 -1.28 -12.01
CA SER A 50 7.37 -0.44 -13.03
C SER A 50 7.27 1.01 -12.57
N PHE A 51 8.17 1.39 -11.69
CA PHE A 51 8.20 2.74 -11.12
C PHE A 51 8.99 3.67 -12.04
N ASP A 52 8.36 4.79 -12.41
CA ASP A 52 8.92 5.77 -13.35
C ASP A 52 8.77 7.20 -12.81
N GLY A 53 8.94 7.38 -11.50
CA GLY A 53 8.91 8.70 -10.89
C GLY A 53 7.51 9.28 -10.71
N GLU A 54 7.40 10.59 -10.84
CA GLU A 54 6.13 11.30 -10.69
C GLU A 54 5.12 10.87 -11.75
N GLY A 55 3.87 10.82 -11.36
CA GLY A 55 2.78 10.46 -12.24
C GLY A 55 1.71 9.63 -11.56
N SER A 56 0.76 9.18 -12.35
CA SER A 56 -0.40 8.43 -11.89
C SER A 56 -0.27 6.98 -12.31
N TYR A 57 -0.53 6.07 -11.38
CA TYR A 57 -0.41 4.62 -11.59
C TYR A 57 -1.71 3.94 -11.19
N ASP A 58 -2.22 3.08 -12.06
CA ASP A 58 -3.40 2.28 -11.74
C ASP A 58 -3.01 1.10 -10.84
N LEU A 59 -3.84 0.84 -9.83
CA LEU A 59 -3.64 -0.28 -8.90
C LEU A 59 -4.57 -1.43 -9.31
N ASN A 60 -3.98 -2.58 -9.58
CA ASN A 60 -4.68 -3.72 -10.12
C ASN A 60 -3.91 -5.01 -9.78
N PHE A 61 -3.63 -5.87 -10.77
CA PHE A 61 -2.84 -7.07 -10.56
C PHE A 61 -1.37 -6.90 -10.93
N VAL A 62 -1.00 -5.75 -11.52
CA VAL A 62 0.40 -5.45 -11.88
C VAL A 62 1.02 -4.54 -10.82
N ASN A 63 0.35 -3.43 -10.51
CA ASN A 63 0.71 -2.54 -9.42
C ASN A 63 -0.32 -2.78 -8.32
N ILE A 64 0.10 -3.11 -7.13
CA ILE A 64 -0.76 -3.77 -6.16
C ILE A 64 -0.88 -2.94 -4.89
N GLY A 65 -2.13 -2.64 -4.50
CA GLY A 65 -2.43 -2.12 -3.17
C GLY A 65 -2.97 -3.25 -2.29
N THR A 66 -2.54 -3.28 -1.04
CA THR A 66 -2.89 -4.34 -0.10
C THR A 66 -3.17 -3.75 1.28
N TYR A 67 -4.25 -4.20 1.90
CA TYR A 67 -4.54 -3.95 3.30
C TYR A 67 -4.63 -5.29 4.00
N SER A 68 -3.89 -5.45 5.09
CA SER A 68 -3.90 -6.71 5.84
C SER A 68 -3.95 -6.43 7.34
N PHE A 69 -4.45 -7.39 8.09
CA PHE A 69 -4.48 -7.29 9.55
C PHE A 69 -4.54 -8.68 10.18
N LEU A 70 -4.17 -8.73 11.46
CA LEU A 70 -4.35 -9.92 12.28
C LEU A 70 -5.63 -9.72 13.08
N PRO A 71 -6.58 -10.69 13.06
CA PRO A 71 -7.86 -10.54 13.77
C PRO A 71 -7.72 -10.37 15.27
N ASP A 72 -6.67 -10.94 15.87
CA ASP A 72 -6.41 -10.84 17.31
C ASP A 72 -5.01 -10.27 17.53
N PRO A 73 -4.85 -8.93 17.58
CA PRO A 73 -3.54 -8.33 17.78
C PRO A 73 -2.89 -8.67 19.12
N SER A 74 -3.68 -9.02 20.13
CA SER A 74 -3.16 -9.39 21.45
C SER A 74 -2.57 -10.81 21.47
N ASN A 75 -2.90 -11.62 20.47
CA ASN A 75 -2.37 -12.97 20.29
C ASN A 75 -2.06 -13.19 18.82
N PRO A 76 -1.02 -12.51 18.29
CA PRO A 76 -0.77 -12.52 16.86
C PRO A 76 -0.38 -13.90 16.35
N ASP A 77 -1.09 -14.36 15.30
CA ASP A 77 -0.84 -15.61 14.64
C ASP A 77 -0.79 -15.35 13.13
N PRO A 78 0.40 -15.47 12.50
CA PRO A 78 0.54 -15.20 11.07
C PRO A 78 -0.36 -16.07 10.19
N ASN A 79 -0.81 -17.22 10.69
CA ASN A 79 -1.69 -18.11 9.94
C ASN A 79 -3.12 -17.58 9.85
N THR A 80 -3.46 -16.57 10.64
CA THR A 80 -4.81 -15.98 10.66
C THR A 80 -4.88 -14.65 9.92
N VAL A 81 -3.82 -14.21 9.29
CA VAL A 81 -3.79 -12.90 8.60
C VAL A 81 -4.92 -12.82 7.56
N VAL A 82 -5.60 -11.68 7.55
CA VAL A 82 -6.63 -11.37 6.54
C VAL A 82 -6.03 -10.38 5.57
N VAL A 83 -6.14 -10.66 4.27
CA VAL A 83 -5.52 -9.85 3.21
C VAL A 83 -6.57 -9.41 2.22
N TYR A 84 -6.66 -8.11 2.01
CA TYR A 84 -7.48 -7.47 0.97
C TYR A 84 -6.53 -6.86 -0.04
N SER A 85 -6.72 -7.18 -1.32
CA SER A 85 -5.77 -6.76 -2.34
C SER A 85 -6.49 -6.35 -3.63
N THR A 86 -5.84 -5.47 -4.37
CA THR A 86 -6.34 -5.04 -5.69
C THR A 86 -6.23 -6.16 -6.73
N VAL A 87 -5.51 -7.26 -6.44
CA VAL A 87 -5.45 -8.43 -7.35
C VAL A 87 -6.70 -9.31 -7.25
N GLY A 88 -7.55 -9.10 -6.24
CA GLY A 88 -8.62 -10.05 -5.92
C GLY A 88 -9.58 -10.38 -7.05
N THR A 89 -9.91 -9.42 -7.92
CA THR A 89 -10.76 -9.67 -9.08
C THR A 89 -9.97 -10.00 -10.34
N GLY A 90 -8.66 -9.73 -10.33
CA GLY A 90 -7.77 -9.98 -11.44
C GLY A 90 -7.97 -9.11 -12.66
N GLN A 91 -8.87 -8.14 -12.59
CA GLN A 91 -9.21 -7.33 -13.76
C GLN A 91 -9.50 -5.89 -13.40
N GLY A 92 -9.20 -5.02 -14.36
CA GLY A 92 -9.55 -3.62 -14.30
C GLY A 92 -8.70 -2.81 -13.33
N ASN A 93 -9.13 -1.58 -13.15
CA ASN A 93 -8.49 -0.64 -12.27
C ASN A 93 -9.25 -0.63 -10.94
N ASN A 94 -8.58 -1.02 -9.87
CA ASN A 94 -9.17 -1.06 -8.54
C ASN A 94 -8.69 0.10 -7.66
N GLY A 95 -7.95 1.04 -8.21
CA GLY A 95 -7.48 2.20 -7.48
C GLY A 95 -6.40 2.94 -8.22
N THR A 96 -5.89 3.99 -7.58
CA THR A 96 -4.88 4.86 -8.17
C THR A 96 -3.87 5.29 -7.12
N LEU A 97 -2.61 5.31 -7.51
CA LEU A 97 -1.53 5.96 -6.77
C LEU A 97 -1.05 7.13 -7.60
N ASN A 98 -1.06 8.32 -7.02
CA ASN A 98 -0.55 9.51 -7.67
C ASN A 98 0.70 9.99 -6.93
N ILE A 99 1.84 9.95 -7.60
CA ILE A 99 3.09 10.46 -7.03
C ILE A 99 3.25 11.90 -7.49
N SER A 100 3.10 12.81 -6.55
CA SER A 100 3.12 14.25 -6.81
C SER A 100 4.53 14.83 -6.77
N SER A 101 5.47 14.16 -6.10
CA SER A 101 6.84 14.64 -5.97
C SER A 101 7.78 13.48 -5.70
N TYR A 102 8.88 13.44 -6.44
CA TYR A 102 9.94 12.46 -6.22
C TYR A 102 11.26 13.04 -6.71
N ASP A 103 12.22 13.17 -5.81
CA ASP A 103 13.55 13.73 -6.13
C ASP A 103 14.69 12.74 -5.88
N GLY A 104 14.37 11.47 -5.67
CA GLY A 104 15.34 10.43 -5.37
C GLY A 104 15.59 10.25 -3.88
N ASN A 105 15.24 11.23 -3.05
CA ASN A 105 15.42 11.19 -1.60
C ASN A 105 14.12 11.17 -0.84
N THR A 106 13.09 11.85 -1.36
CA THR A 106 11.79 11.95 -0.72
C THR A 106 10.70 11.69 -1.76
N ILE A 107 9.67 10.99 -1.35
CA ILE A 107 8.51 10.72 -2.20
C ILE A 107 7.24 11.17 -1.50
N LYS A 108 6.36 11.85 -2.24
CA LYS A 108 5.06 12.31 -1.76
C LYS A 108 3.98 11.88 -2.73
N GLY A 109 2.83 11.55 -2.21
CA GLY A 109 1.72 11.21 -3.07
C GLY A 109 0.44 10.95 -2.31
N THR A 110 -0.56 10.56 -3.10
CA THR A 110 -1.89 10.20 -2.61
C THR A 110 -2.31 8.89 -3.24
N PHE A 111 -3.24 8.19 -2.59
CA PHE A 111 -3.74 6.94 -3.13
C PHE A 111 -5.14 6.61 -2.64
N ASN A 112 -5.81 5.78 -3.41
CA ASN A 112 -7.06 5.15 -3.02
C ASN A 112 -7.14 3.79 -3.73
N PHE A 113 -7.80 2.84 -3.11
CA PHE A 113 -8.07 1.57 -3.78
C PHE A 113 -9.18 0.80 -3.07
N THR A 114 -9.76 -0.15 -3.80
CA THR A 114 -10.64 -1.16 -3.24
C THR A 114 -9.86 -2.47 -3.24
N GLY A 115 -9.73 -3.07 -2.07
CA GLY A 115 -9.08 -4.37 -1.92
C GLY A 115 -10.13 -5.44 -1.70
N TYR A 116 -9.89 -6.63 -2.27
CA TYR A 116 -10.79 -7.77 -2.15
C TYR A 116 -10.11 -8.85 -1.33
N ASN A 117 -10.88 -9.47 -0.44
CA ASN A 117 -10.38 -10.57 0.40
C ASN A 117 -9.97 -11.73 -0.50
N LEU A 118 -8.70 -12.14 -0.41
CA LEU A 118 -8.16 -13.18 -1.28
C LEU A 118 -8.82 -14.54 -1.06
N ASN A 119 -9.42 -14.76 0.11
CA ASN A 119 -10.13 -16.01 0.41
C ASN A 119 -11.63 -15.93 0.12
N ASN A 120 -12.17 -14.73 -0.08
CA ASN A 120 -13.59 -14.53 -0.38
C ASN A 120 -13.76 -13.18 -1.07
N THR A 121 -13.71 -13.18 -2.39
CA THR A 121 -13.72 -11.95 -3.18
C THR A 121 -15.05 -11.19 -3.17
N SER A 122 -16.07 -11.72 -2.51
CA SER A 122 -17.30 -10.98 -2.25
C SER A 122 -17.15 -9.97 -1.12
N GLU A 123 -16.08 -10.06 -0.34
CA GLU A 123 -15.73 -9.11 0.71
C GLU A 123 -14.67 -8.14 0.22
N SER A 124 -14.83 -6.88 0.56
CA SER A 124 -13.89 -5.84 0.14
C SER A 124 -13.73 -4.77 1.22
N VAL A 125 -12.64 -4.02 1.12
CA VAL A 125 -12.43 -2.80 1.90
C VAL A 125 -12.19 -1.64 0.94
N SER A 126 -12.63 -0.46 1.35
CA SER A 126 -12.38 0.78 0.62
C SER A 126 -11.31 1.56 1.36
N VAL A 127 -10.19 1.82 0.69
CA VAL A 127 -9.10 2.64 1.21
C VAL A 127 -9.15 3.98 0.49
N THR A 128 -9.35 5.05 1.25
CA THR A 128 -9.52 6.39 0.72
C THR A 128 -8.63 7.39 1.43
N ASP A 129 -8.49 8.59 0.86
CA ASP A 129 -7.74 9.69 1.45
C ASP A 129 -6.32 9.32 1.85
N GLY A 130 -5.71 8.41 1.08
CA GLY A 130 -4.33 8.01 1.31
C GLY A 130 -3.37 9.14 0.99
N GLN A 131 -2.41 9.36 1.89
CA GLN A 131 -1.37 10.38 1.72
C GLN A 131 -0.07 9.87 2.32
N PHE A 132 1.03 10.19 1.67
CA PHE A 132 2.34 9.86 2.24
C PHE A 132 3.38 10.91 1.88
N ASN A 133 4.37 11.01 2.75
CA ASN A 133 5.56 11.85 2.59
C ASN A 133 6.68 11.13 3.31
N ILE A 134 7.56 10.46 2.56
CA ILE A 134 8.50 9.49 3.12
C ILE A 134 9.89 9.69 2.51
N GLU A 135 10.92 9.54 3.33
CA GLU A 135 12.28 9.43 2.83
C GLU A 135 12.48 8.06 2.20
N VAL A 136 13.05 8.07 1.00
CA VAL A 136 13.22 6.86 0.20
C VAL A 136 14.53 6.18 0.57
N THR A 137 14.47 4.86 0.72
CA THR A 137 15.68 4.05 0.82
C THR A 137 15.89 3.33 -0.52
N ASN A 138 17.15 3.16 -0.89
CA ASN A 138 17.52 2.51 -2.14
C ASN A 138 18.23 1.20 -1.85
N GLN A 139 17.98 0.23 -2.70
CA GLN A 139 18.58 -1.10 -2.61
C GLN A 139 19.59 -1.29 -3.73
#